data_ef6f82a2e23f31cb6c2be4fe00264c89
#
_entry.id   ef6f82a2e23f31cb6c2be4fe00264c89
#
_cell.length_a   1.000
_cell.length_b   1.000
_cell.length_c   1.000
_cell.angle_alpha   90.00
_cell.angle_beta   90.00
_cell.angle_gamma   90.00
#
_symmetry.space_group_name_H-M   'P 1'
#
loop_
_entity.id
_entity.type
_entity.pdbx_description
1 polymer ?
#
loop_
_entity_poly.entity_id
_entity_poly.type
_entity_poly.pdbx_seq_one_letter_code
_entity_poly.pdbx_strand_id
1 'polypeptide(L)'
;MASLRSRRLRPVCTRAYAVIRIDAIWLATEPMDMRAGTDTALARVVAVFGAAKPHCAYLFANRRANRMKVLVHDGVGIWLAARRLHQGRFFWPGLRHGSEVELDTEQLQALVLGLPWQRVGASGSITVL
;
A
#
# COMPACT_ATOMS: atom_id res chain seq x y z
N MET A 1 -37.71 7.46 -9.87
CA MET A 1 -36.94 8.20 -9.16
C MET A 1 -35.95 7.47 -8.45
N ALA A 2 -36.27 6.53 -7.66
CA ALA A 2 -35.27 5.77 -6.93
C ALA A 2 -34.28 5.14 -7.85
N SER A 3 -34.72 4.71 -8.98
CA SER A 3 -33.81 4.08 -9.91
C SER A 3 -32.75 5.04 -10.38
N LEU A 4 -33.06 6.30 -10.48
CA LEU A 4 -32.09 7.25 -10.86
C LEU A 4 -30.98 7.36 -9.84
N ARG A 5 -31.34 7.34 -8.59
CA ARG A 5 -30.35 7.43 -7.56
C ARG A 5 -29.47 6.24 -7.53
N SER A 6 -30.01 5.05 -7.71
CA SER A 6 -29.16 3.88 -7.69
C SER A 6 -28.19 3.91 -8.85
N ARG A 7 -28.60 4.33 -9.98
CA ARG A 7 -27.70 4.39 -11.10
C ARG A 7 -26.57 5.36 -10.87
N ARG A 8 -26.86 6.45 -10.20
CA ARG A 8 -25.81 7.43 -9.95
C ARG A 8 -24.79 6.94 -8.96
N LEU A 9 -25.19 6.06 -8.06
CA LEU A 9 -24.25 5.58 -7.07
C LEU A 9 -23.06 4.87 -7.68
N ARG A 10 -23.28 4.08 -8.69
CA ARG A 10 -22.18 3.35 -9.30
C ARG A 10 -21.15 4.25 -9.94
N PRO A 11 -21.56 5.26 -10.74
CA PRO A 11 -20.56 6.15 -11.29
C PRO A 11 -19.78 6.90 -10.23
N VAL A 12 -20.44 7.23 -9.12
CA VAL A 12 -19.76 7.91 -8.03
C VAL A 12 -18.66 7.04 -7.45
N CYS A 13 -18.93 5.77 -7.24
CA CYS A 13 -17.92 4.87 -6.72
C CYS A 13 -16.75 4.74 -7.68
N THR A 14 -17.02 4.66 -8.95
CA THR A 14 -15.98 4.57 -9.93
C THR A 14 -15.12 5.83 -9.92
N ARG A 15 -15.76 6.95 -9.73
CA ARG A 15 -15.05 8.20 -9.67
C ARG A 15 -14.14 8.28 -8.46
N ALA A 16 -14.54 7.71 -7.35
CA ALA A 16 -13.71 7.71 -6.16
C ALA A 16 -12.40 6.97 -6.40
N TYR A 17 -12.44 5.87 -7.14
CA TYR A 17 -11.22 5.20 -7.51
C TYR A 17 -10.33 6.08 -8.38
N ALA A 18 -10.92 6.82 -9.29
CA ALA A 18 -10.14 7.68 -10.17
C ALA A 18 -9.47 8.80 -9.38
N VAL A 19 -10.10 9.26 -8.32
CA VAL A 19 -9.56 10.34 -7.50
C VAL A 19 -8.28 9.88 -6.79
N ILE A 20 -8.23 8.64 -6.35
CA ILE A 20 -7.06 8.12 -5.65
C ILE A 20 -6.27 7.26 -6.63
N ARG A 21 -5.53 7.95 -7.49
CA ARG A 21 -4.73 7.25 -8.49
C ARG A 21 -3.37 6.89 -7.89
N ILE A 22 -2.97 5.66 -8.05
CA ILE A 22 -1.68 5.19 -7.57
C ILE A 22 -0.91 4.63 -8.75
N ASP A 23 0.19 5.27 -9.08
CA ASP A 23 1.01 4.88 -10.23
C ASP A 23 2.15 3.94 -9.82
N ALA A 24 2.62 4.07 -8.60
CA ALA A 24 3.73 3.24 -8.12
C ALA A 24 3.51 2.90 -6.65
N ILE A 25 3.92 1.71 -6.27
CA ILE A 25 3.76 1.20 -4.91
C ILE A 25 5.11 0.76 -4.42
N TRP A 26 5.55 1.37 -3.31
CA TRP A 26 6.86 1.09 -2.72
C TRP A 26 6.71 0.56 -1.31
N LEU A 27 7.51 -0.43 -0.97
CA LEU A 27 7.48 -1.05 0.34
C LEU A 27 8.82 -0.85 1.01
N ALA A 28 8.81 -0.36 2.24
CA ALA A 28 10.02 -0.20 3.04
C ALA A 28 10.27 -1.48 3.81
N THR A 29 11.49 -2.00 3.74
CA THR A 29 11.82 -3.25 4.40
C THR A 29 12.09 -3.09 5.89
N GLU A 30 12.49 -1.90 6.31
CA GLU A 30 12.78 -1.62 7.70
C GLU A 30 11.50 -1.35 8.47
N PRO A 31 11.33 -1.91 9.67
CA PRO A 31 10.09 -1.70 10.43
C PRO A 31 9.89 -0.25 10.85
N MET A 32 8.63 0.11 11.03
CA MET A 32 8.26 1.43 11.52
C MET A 32 7.36 1.28 12.73
N ASP A 33 7.48 2.21 13.68
CA ASP A 33 6.59 2.25 14.83
C ASP A 33 5.18 2.58 14.35
N MET A 34 4.23 1.75 14.71
CA MET A 34 2.85 1.93 14.26
C MET A 34 2.12 3.07 14.94
N ARG A 35 2.76 3.71 15.91
CA ARG A 35 2.20 4.92 16.50
C ARG A 35 2.46 6.16 15.66
N ALA A 36 3.28 6.01 14.62
CA ALA A 36 3.62 7.15 13.76
C ALA A 36 2.37 7.73 13.11
N GLY A 37 2.19 9.02 13.25
CA GLY A 37 1.14 9.73 12.56
C GLY A 37 1.59 10.18 11.19
N THR A 38 0.80 11.04 10.58
CA THR A 38 1.03 11.45 9.20
C THR A 38 2.40 12.11 9.01
N ASP A 39 2.74 13.04 9.90
CA ASP A 39 3.99 13.77 9.74
C ASP A 39 5.21 12.87 9.93
N THR A 40 5.15 11.98 10.90
CA THR A 40 6.24 11.05 11.16
C THR A 40 6.38 10.06 10.01
N ALA A 41 5.26 9.57 9.51
CA ALA A 41 5.30 8.65 8.37
C ALA A 41 5.85 9.34 7.13
N LEU A 42 5.45 10.59 6.90
CA LEU A 42 5.95 11.34 5.76
C LEU A 42 7.46 11.54 5.85
N ALA A 43 7.95 11.87 7.03
CA ALA A 43 9.39 12.03 7.23
C ALA A 43 10.11 10.71 6.95
N ARG A 44 9.50 9.59 7.31
CA ARG A 44 10.09 8.30 7.05
C ARG A 44 10.13 7.98 5.56
N VAL A 45 9.08 8.36 4.83
CA VAL A 45 9.05 8.18 3.38
C VAL A 45 10.21 8.95 2.75
N VAL A 46 10.41 10.18 3.16
CA VAL A 46 11.49 10.99 2.62
C VAL A 46 12.84 10.36 2.95
N ALA A 47 12.99 9.86 4.17
CA ALA A 47 14.26 9.25 4.60
C ALA A 47 14.58 7.98 3.83
N VAL A 48 13.58 7.16 3.56
CA VAL A 48 13.80 5.86 2.91
C VAL A 48 13.81 5.97 1.39
N PHE A 49 12.87 6.72 0.84
CA PHE A 49 12.65 6.76 -0.60
C PHE A 49 13.14 8.04 -1.27
N GLY A 50 13.60 8.98 -0.49
CA GLY A 50 14.12 10.24 -1.03
C GLY A 50 13.08 11.33 -1.17
N ALA A 51 11.84 10.97 -1.42
CA ALA A 51 10.76 11.94 -1.56
C ALA A 51 9.44 11.20 -1.52
N ALA A 52 8.38 11.91 -1.15
CA ALA A 52 7.02 11.40 -1.27
C ALA A 52 6.47 11.94 -2.58
N LYS A 53 6.46 11.12 -3.61
CA LYS A 53 6.07 11.56 -4.94
C LYS A 53 4.57 11.47 -5.14
N PRO A 54 4.00 12.37 -5.95
CA PRO A 54 2.56 12.30 -6.23
C PRO A 54 2.16 10.97 -6.85
N HIS A 55 1.01 10.50 -6.48
CA HIS A 55 0.40 9.29 -7.01
C HIS A 55 1.23 8.05 -6.70
N CYS A 56 1.91 8.06 -5.57
CA CYS A 56 2.67 6.90 -5.11
C CYS A 56 2.18 6.48 -3.73
N ALA A 57 2.23 5.20 -3.49
CA ALA A 57 1.90 4.61 -2.19
C ALA A 57 3.17 4.07 -1.56
N TYR A 58 3.31 4.28 -0.26
CA TYR A 58 4.49 3.85 0.50
C TYR A 58 4.03 3.01 1.67
N LEU A 59 4.52 1.79 1.75
CA LEU A 59 4.07 0.80 2.71
C LEU A 59 5.12 0.55 3.78
N PHE A 60 4.65 0.47 5.02
CA PHE A 60 5.51 0.19 6.17
C PHE A 60 4.82 -0.83 7.06
N ALA A 61 5.60 -1.67 7.71
CA ALA A 61 5.06 -2.63 8.66
C ALA A 61 5.76 -2.49 10.00
N ASN A 62 5.11 -3.00 11.04
CA ASN A 62 5.77 -3.10 12.34
C ASN A 62 6.70 -4.31 12.34
N ARG A 63 7.46 -4.47 13.42
CA ARG A 63 8.46 -5.52 13.50
C ARG A 63 7.85 -6.91 13.38
N ARG A 64 6.65 -7.11 13.92
CA ARG A 64 5.97 -8.40 13.83
C ARG A 64 5.29 -8.63 12.49
N ALA A 65 5.20 -7.60 11.67
CA ALA A 65 4.53 -7.66 10.37
C ALA A 65 3.06 -8.06 10.47
N ASN A 66 2.40 -7.75 11.58
CA ASN A 66 0.96 -7.97 11.70
C ASN A 66 0.16 -6.68 11.58
N ARG A 67 0.85 -5.54 11.48
CA ARG A 67 0.25 -4.24 11.24
C ARG A 67 1.03 -3.54 10.15
N MET A 68 0.33 -2.85 9.30
CA MET A 68 0.99 -2.06 8.25
C MET A 68 0.34 -0.71 8.14
N LYS A 69 1.09 0.24 7.62
CA LYS A 69 0.56 1.55 7.27
C LYS A 69 0.93 1.87 5.84
N VAL A 70 0.03 2.57 5.18
CA VAL A 70 0.21 2.99 3.80
C VAL A 70 0.04 4.49 3.73
N LEU A 71 1.06 5.17 3.24
CA LEU A 71 0.99 6.60 2.99
C LEU A 71 0.84 6.80 1.49
N VAL A 72 -0.20 7.53 1.09
CA VAL A 72 -0.46 7.81 -0.32
C VAL A 72 -0.43 9.31 -0.54
N HIS A 73 0.35 9.75 -1.52
CA HIS A 73 0.34 11.14 -1.95
C HIS A 73 -0.51 11.21 -3.20
N ASP A 74 -1.66 11.88 -3.13
CA ASP A 74 -2.60 11.89 -4.23
C ASP A 74 -2.45 13.11 -5.15
N GLY A 75 -1.38 13.87 -4.99
CA GLY A 75 -1.15 15.06 -5.77
C GLY A 75 -1.65 16.34 -5.10
N VAL A 76 -2.57 16.21 -4.18
CA VAL A 76 -3.16 17.35 -3.47
C VAL A 76 -2.91 17.23 -1.97
N GLY A 77 -2.91 16.03 -1.45
CA GLY A 77 -2.77 15.80 -0.03
C GLY A 77 -2.20 14.42 0.25
N ILE A 78 -2.20 14.08 1.52
CA ILE A 78 -1.59 12.85 2.02
C ILE A 78 -2.65 12.01 2.74
N TRP A 79 -2.70 10.73 2.40
CA TRP A 79 -3.53 9.76 3.10
C TRP A 79 -2.64 8.86 3.92
N LEU A 80 -3.08 8.52 5.10
CA LEU A 80 -2.41 7.52 5.91
C LEU A 80 -3.44 6.49 6.34
N ALA A 81 -3.28 5.27 5.88
CA ALA A 81 -4.19 4.18 6.20
C ALA A 81 -3.44 3.14 7.02
N ALA A 82 -4.17 2.42 7.87
CA ALA A 82 -3.60 1.37 8.69
C ALA A 82 -4.40 0.10 8.52
N ARG A 83 -3.71 -1.03 8.56
CA ARG A 83 -4.36 -2.32 8.48
C ARG A 83 -3.70 -3.27 9.46
N ARG A 84 -4.51 -4.02 10.19
CA ARG A 84 -4.05 -5.04 11.11
C ARG A 84 -4.73 -6.35 10.77
N LEU A 85 -3.95 -7.42 10.69
CA LEU A 85 -4.52 -8.73 10.50
C LEU A 85 -4.97 -9.29 11.85
N HIS A 86 -6.14 -9.91 11.88
CA HIS A 86 -6.62 -10.55 13.11
C HIS A 86 -5.79 -11.75 13.46
N GLN A 87 -5.30 -12.46 12.44
CA GLN A 87 -4.47 -13.63 12.63
C GLN A 87 -3.40 -13.63 11.56
N GLY A 88 -2.24 -14.19 11.90
CA GLY A 88 -1.15 -14.29 10.95
C GLY A 88 -0.43 -12.97 10.80
N ARG A 89 0.29 -12.85 9.72
CA ARG A 89 1.06 -11.65 9.45
C ARG A 89 1.28 -11.49 7.95
N PHE A 90 1.68 -10.28 7.58
CA PHE A 90 2.00 -9.97 6.21
C PHE A 90 3.34 -10.62 5.85
N PHE A 91 3.50 -11.03 4.60
CA PHE A 91 4.77 -11.54 4.10
C PHE A 91 5.66 -10.34 3.77
N TRP A 92 6.39 -9.87 4.74
CA TRP A 92 7.19 -8.66 4.60
C TRP A 92 8.63 -9.01 4.30
N PRO A 93 9.25 -8.46 3.24
CA PRO A 93 10.63 -8.77 2.91
C PRO A 93 11.58 -8.18 3.95
N GLY A 94 12.70 -8.84 4.16
CA GLY A 94 13.69 -8.37 5.11
C GLY A 94 14.69 -7.44 4.46
N LEU A 95 15.61 -6.94 5.27
CA LEU A 95 16.61 -5.98 4.81
C LEU A 95 17.53 -6.53 3.74
N ARG A 96 17.68 -7.83 3.64
CA ARG A 96 18.55 -8.39 2.61
C ARG A 96 18.01 -8.15 1.22
N HIS A 97 16.77 -7.71 1.09
CA HIS A 97 16.20 -7.35 -0.19
C HIS A 97 16.39 -5.87 -0.49
N GLY A 98 17.25 -5.19 0.27
CA GLY A 98 17.45 -3.77 0.12
C GLY A 98 16.53 -2.99 1.04
N SER A 99 16.57 -1.68 0.97
CA SER A 99 15.77 -0.83 1.84
C SER A 99 14.35 -0.63 1.31
N GLU A 100 14.13 -0.92 0.05
CA GLU A 100 12.83 -0.69 -0.57
C GLU A 100 12.56 -1.71 -1.67
N VAL A 101 11.29 -2.02 -1.88
CA VAL A 101 10.86 -2.97 -2.89
C VAL A 101 9.66 -2.38 -3.60
N GLU A 102 9.65 -2.46 -4.91
CA GLU A 102 8.50 -1.98 -5.69
C GLU A 102 7.52 -3.11 -5.92
N LEU A 103 6.22 -2.82 -5.80
CA LEU A 103 5.15 -3.79 -6.00
C LEU A 103 4.26 -3.33 -7.14
N ASP A 104 3.60 -4.30 -7.79
CA ASP A 104 2.50 -3.96 -8.68
C ASP A 104 1.18 -4.10 -7.93
N THR A 105 0.08 -3.77 -8.59
CA THR A 105 -1.23 -3.77 -7.95
C THR A 105 -1.64 -5.15 -7.47
N GLU A 106 -1.35 -6.18 -8.23
CA GLU A 106 -1.71 -7.54 -7.84
C GLU A 106 -0.92 -7.99 -6.63
N GLN A 107 0.35 -7.62 -6.59
CA GLN A 107 1.17 -7.95 -5.43
C GLN A 107 0.66 -7.24 -4.17
N LEU A 108 0.25 -5.99 -4.31
CA LEU A 108 -0.32 -5.27 -3.18
C LEU A 108 -1.59 -5.95 -2.67
N GLN A 109 -2.46 -6.38 -3.58
CA GLN A 109 -3.69 -7.05 -3.17
C GLN A 109 -3.39 -8.32 -2.40
N ALA A 110 -2.42 -9.10 -2.84
CA ALA A 110 -2.03 -10.31 -2.12
C ALA A 110 -1.41 -9.98 -0.77
N LEU A 111 -0.56 -8.97 -0.73
CA LEU A 111 0.10 -8.57 0.50
C LEU A 111 -0.90 -8.19 1.58
N VAL A 112 -1.88 -7.36 1.23
CA VAL A 112 -2.82 -6.86 2.24
C VAL A 112 -3.71 -7.97 2.79
N LEU A 113 -3.83 -9.08 2.09
CA LEU A 113 -4.59 -10.23 2.55
C LEU A 113 -3.74 -11.21 3.34
N GLY A 114 -2.45 -10.94 3.49
CA GLY A 114 -1.57 -11.85 4.21
C GLY A 114 -1.13 -13.03 3.37
N LEU A 115 -1.14 -12.89 2.06
CA LEU A 115 -0.75 -13.98 1.16
C LEU A 115 0.67 -13.79 0.65
N PRO A 116 1.33 -14.87 0.18
CA PRO A 116 2.70 -14.77 -0.32
C PRO A 116 2.74 -14.09 -1.68
N TRP A 117 2.80 -12.79 -1.67
CA TRP A 117 2.70 -11.94 -2.84
C TRP A 117 3.93 -12.01 -3.74
N GLN A 118 5.05 -12.50 -3.26
CA GLN A 118 6.26 -12.57 -4.06
C GLN A 118 6.10 -13.48 -5.27
N ARG A 119 5.12 -14.37 -5.22
CA ARG A 119 4.87 -15.30 -6.32
C ARG A 119 3.83 -14.78 -7.30
N VAL A 120 3.36 -13.55 -7.08
CA VAL A 120 2.31 -12.96 -7.87
C VAL A 120 2.91 -11.77 -8.59
N GLY A 121 2.28 -11.34 -9.64
CA GLY A 121 2.69 -10.11 -10.29
C GLY A 121 2.56 -10.19 -11.78
N ALA A 122 2.75 -9.03 -12.39
CA ALA A 122 2.61 -8.93 -13.82
C ALA A 122 3.65 -9.76 -14.53
N SER A 123 4.81 -9.90 -13.96
CA SER A 123 5.80 -10.75 -14.54
C SER A 123 5.43 -12.18 -14.39
N GLY A 124 4.48 -12.44 -13.74
CA GLY A 124 3.88 -13.65 -13.65
C GLY A 124 4.56 -14.73 -13.20
N SER A 125 5.28 -14.72 -13.08
CA SER A 125 5.96 -15.61 -12.64
C SER A 125 5.45 -16.49 -11.88
N ILE A 126 4.79 -16.73 -11.73
CA ILE A 126 4.30 -17.51 -10.96
C ILE A 126 4.52 -18.68 -10.97
N THR A 127 4.65 -19.07 -11.13
CA THR A 127 4.91 -20.07 -11.20
C THR A 127 5.24 -20.79 -10.45
N VAL A 128 5.36 -20.99 -10.13
CA VAL A 128 5.70 -21.64 -9.53
C VAL A 128 5.62 -22.33 -8.80
N LEU A 129 5.45 -22.51 -8.76
CA LEU A 129 5.43 -23.13 -8.15
C LEU A 129 5.69 -23.76 -7.94
#